data_c3d156dfaa014ecdd9f1adcf77976389
#
_entry.id   c3d156dfaa014ecdd9f1adcf77976389
#
_cell.length_a   1.000
_cell.length_b   1.000
_cell.length_c   1.000
_cell.angle_alpha   90.00
_cell.angle_beta   90.00
_cell.angle_gamma   90.00
#
_symmetry.space_group_name_H-M   'P 1'
#
loop_
_entity.id
_entity.type
_entity.pdbx_description
1 polymer ?
#
loop_
_entity_poly.entity_id
_entity_poly.type
_entity_poly.pdbx_seq_one_letter_code
_entity_poly.pdbx_strand_id
1 'polypeptide(L)'
;MGKPYLFIFTGTSGSGRKTAAHKALQGTGIAHIPSCTDRPPRDKERPDLDYRYVSKEKFDQMQAEGLFTESVKIDQYRYGIGKRYLDMALQAGNSVYLILNRDGSDTICKLYGDRAIRIFLYVDKNTVSERLESKGTPYEIIDSYLRHYSEEVTYRKACEHVIENLSLERTAQQIRAIIDSYLK
;
A
#
# COMPACT_ATOMS: atom_id res chain seq x y z
N MET A 1 25.19 -2.97 -10.79
CA MET A 1 24.10 -2.66 -9.86
C MET A 1 22.89 -3.51 -10.23
N GLY A 2 22.25 -4.16 -9.25
CA GLY A 2 21.03 -4.93 -9.49
C GLY A 2 19.89 -4.02 -9.98
N LYS A 3 18.86 -4.62 -10.61
CA LYS A 3 17.66 -3.86 -11.00
C LYS A 3 16.90 -3.44 -9.73
N PRO A 4 16.33 -2.21 -9.67
CA PRO A 4 15.57 -1.77 -8.51
C PRO A 4 14.28 -2.56 -8.36
N TYR A 5 13.88 -2.82 -7.10
CA TYR A 5 12.65 -3.52 -6.72
C TYR A 5 11.52 -2.54 -6.36
N LEU A 6 10.30 -3.01 -6.55
CA LEU A 6 9.08 -2.37 -6.09
C LEU A 6 8.47 -3.24 -4.99
N PHE A 7 8.60 -2.83 -3.74
CA PHE A 7 7.99 -3.54 -2.61
C PHE A 7 6.56 -3.05 -2.43
N ILE A 8 5.59 -3.94 -2.60
CA ILE A 8 4.17 -3.61 -2.56
C ILE A 8 3.58 -4.11 -1.25
N PHE A 9 3.18 -3.18 -0.39
CA PHE A 9 2.45 -3.51 0.83
C PHE A 9 0.95 -3.54 0.54
N THR A 10 0.39 -4.72 0.65
CA THR A 10 -1.04 -4.97 0.49
C THR A 10 -1.57 -5.75 1.70
N GLY A 11 -2.84 -6.04 1.76
CA GLY A 11 -3.39 -6.81 2.88
C GLY A 11 -4.82 -6.44 3.22
N THR A 12 -5.33 -7.03 4.29
CA THR A 12 -6.70 -6.79 4.73
C THR A 12 -6.89 -5.37 5.28
N SER A 13 -8.09 -4.83 5.10
CA SER A 13 -8.49 -3.55 5.67
C SER A 13 -8.35 -3.60 7.19
N GLY A 14 -7.81 -2.54 7.80
CA GLY A 14 -7.57 -2.49 9.24
C GLY A 14 -6.33 -3.27 9.74
N SER A 15 -5.57 -3.93 8.87
CA SER A 15 -4.37 -4.70 9.24
C SER A 15 -3.18 -3.85 9.73
N GLY A 16 -3.20 -2.52 9.54
CA GLY A 16 -2.09 -1.63 9.91
C GLY A 16 -0.90 -1.63 8.93
N ARG A 17 -1.11 -2.11 7.69
CA ARG A 17 -0.06 -2.22 6.67
C ARG A 17 0.72 -0.93 6.43
N LYS A 18 0.04 0.22 6.37
CA LYS A 18 0.67 1.53 6.16
C LYS A 18 1.64 1.88 7.30
N THR A 19 1.18 1.77 8.53
CA THR A 19 1.99 2.03 9.73
C THR A 19 3.21 1.11 9.79
N ALA A 20 3.02 -0.18 9.51
CA ALA A 20 4.10 -1.17 9.52
C ALA A 20 5.14 -0.90 8.42
N ALA A 21 4.70 -0.58 7.20
CA ALA A 21 5.57 -0.25 6.09
C ALA A 21 6.42 1.00 6.39
N HIS A 22 5.79 2.09 6.82
CA HIS A 22 6.50 3.33 7.15
C HIS A 22 7.52 3.12 8.29
N LYS A 23 7.12 2.40 9.35
CA LYS A 23 8.04 2.09 10.46
C LYS A 23 9.22 1.23 10.01
N ALA A 24 8.96 0.19 9.22
CA ALA A 24 10.01 -0.71 8.74
C ALA A 24 11.03 0.00 7.86
N LEU A 25 10.59 0.92 7.01
CA LEU A 25 11.43 1.52 5.97
C LEU A 25 11.96 2.91 6.31
N GLN A 26 11.62 3.42 7.47
CA GLN A 26 12.20 4.67 7.96
C GLN A 26 13.72 4.56 8.05
N GLY A 27 14.43 5.48 7.39
CA GLY A 27 15.90 5.55 7.41
C GLY A 27 16.62 4.52 6.53
N THR A 28 15.90 3.72 5.74
CA THR A 28 16.53 2.71 4.85
C THR A 28 16.97 3.25 3.47
N GLY A 29 16.56 4.46 3.13
CA GLY A 29 16.77 5.00 1.78
C GLY A 29 15.77 4.51 0.72
N ILE A 30 14.90 3.56 1.04
CA ILE A 30 13.84 3.08 0.14
C ILE A 30 12.68 4.08 0.21
N ALA A 31 12.40 4.77 -0.89
CA ALA A 31 11.42 5.85 -0.91
C ALA A 31 9.99 5.33 -1.03
N HIS A 32 9.06 5.95 -0.29
CA HIS A 32 7.63 5.79 -0.51
C HIS A 32 7.20 6.56 -1.75
N ILE A 33 6.42 5.93 -2.63
CA ILE A 33 5.69 6.62 -3.69
C ILE A 33 4.21 6.66 -3.31
N PRO A 34 3.72 7.76 -2.74
CA PRO A 34 2.33 7.87 -2.32
C PRO A 34 1.39 7.93 -3.52
N SER A 35 0.24 7.24 -3.42
CA SER A 35 -0.81 7.34 -4.42
C SER A 35 -1.41 8.76 -4.44
N CYS A 36 -1.75 9.25 -5.64
CA CYS A 36 -2.69 10.36 -5.78
C CYS A 36 -4.11 9.87 -5.45
N THR A 37 -4.93 10.73 -4.87
CA THR A 37 -6.34 10.43 -4.61
C THR A 37 -7.21 11.68 -4.68
N ASP A 38 -8.44 11.54 -5.15
CA ASP A 38 -9.48 12.58 -5.10
C ASP A 38 -10.33 12.53 -3.83
N ARG A 39 -9.99 11.62 -2.90
CA ARG A 39 -10.59 11.56 -1.56
C ARG A 39 -10.07 12.71 -0.68
N PRO A 40 -10.94 13.37 0.07
CA PRO A 40 -10.48 14.34 1.09
C PRO A 40 -9.57 13.66 2.13
N PRO A 41 -8.56 14.37 2.67
CA PRO A 41 -7.73 13.84 3.75
C PRO A 41 -8.56 13.55 5.00
N ARG A 42 -8.15 12.52 5.76
CA ARG A 42 -8.67 12.22 7.11
C ARG A 42 -7.81 12.93 8.16
N ASP A 43 -8.36 13.17 9.35
CA ASP A 43 -7.76 14.02 10.41
C ASP A 43 -6.29 13.73 10.74
N LYS A 44 -5.84 12.49 10.61
CA LYS A 44 -4.45 12.09 10.97
C LYS A 44 -3.55 11.84 9.76
N GLU A 45 -4.07 12.04 8.56
CA GLU A 45 -3.31 11.83 7.33
C GLU A 45 -2.47 13.05 6.98
N ARG A 46 -1.26 12.80 6.50
CA ARG A 46 -0.30 13.83 6.13
C ARG A 46 -0.18 13.90 4.62
N PRO A 47 -0.44 15.08 4.01
CA PRO A 47 -0.21 15.29 2.58
C PRO A 47 1.21 14.92 2.17
N ASP A 48 1.37 14.37 0.98
CA ASP A 48 2.62 13.92 0.36
C ASP A 48 3.36 12.77 1.08
N LEU A 49 2.94 12.41 2.28
CA LEU A 49 3.45 11.24 2.98
C LEU A 49 2.48 10.06 2.87
N ASP A 50 1.21 10.28 3.19
CA ASP A 50 0.18 9.24 3.13
C ASP A 50 -0.41 9.13 1.73
N TYR A 51 -0.81 10.27 1.18
CA TYR A 51 -1.38 10.42 -0.17
C TYR A 51 -1.07 11.80 -0.75
N ARG A 52 -1.13 11.91 -2.07
CA ARG A 52 -1.20 13.18 -2.79
C ARG A 52 -2.65 13.48 -3.10
N TYR A 53 -3.20 14.44 -2.36
CA TYR A 53 -4.60 14.83 -2.51
C TYR A 53 -4.76 15.79 -3.68
N VAL A 54 -5.67 15.47 -4.58
CA VAL A 54 -6.00 16.28 -5.76
C VAL A 54 -7.51 16.46 -5.88
N SER A 55 -7.97 17.46 -6.64
CA SER A 55 -9.41 17.56 -6.95
C SER A 55 -9.85 16.46 -7.93
N LYS A 56 -11.16 16.23 -8.02
CA LYS A 56 -11.73 15.27 -8.98
C LYS A 56 -11.34 15.63 -10.42
N GLU A 57 -11.45 16.92 -10.76
CA GLU A 57 -11.11 17.47 -12.08
C GLU A 57 -9.61 17.27 -12.39
N LYS A 58 -8.74 17.47 -11.39
CA LYS A 58 -7.31 17.23 -11.56
C LYS A 58 -7.00 15.75 -11.75
N PHE A 59 -7.70 14.85 -11.03
CA PHE A 59 -7.55 13.42 -11.22
C PHE A 59 -8.00 13.01 -12.63
N ASP A 60 -9.14 13.54 -13.12
CA ASP A 60 -9.65 13.30 -14.47
C ASP A 60 -8.63 13.74 -15.54
N GLN A 61 -8.07 14.94 -15.39
CA GLN A 61 -7.02 15.43 -16.27
C GLN A 61 -5.82 14.50 -16.28
N MET A 62 -5.29 14.13 -15.12
CA MET A 62 -4.14 13.24 -15.01
C MET A 62 -4.40 11.88 -15.65
N GLN A 63 -5.60 11.35 -15.50
CA GLN A 63 -6.00 10.08 -16.11
C GLN A 63 -6.10 10.18 -17.63
N ALA A 64 -6.71 11.25 -18.15
CA ALA A 64 -6.82 11.51 -19.59
C ALA A 64 -5.44 11.71 -20.26
N GLU A 65 -4.50 12.32 -19.55
CA GLU A 65 -3.11 12.51 -20.01
C GLU A 65 -2.22 11.28 -19.83
N GLY A 66 -2.74 10.16 -19.28
CA GLY A 66 -1.98 8.92 -19.07
C GLY A 66 -0.85 9.05 -18.04
N LEU A 67 -1.03 9.89 -17.01
CA LEU A 67 0.00 10.21 -16.02
C LEU A 67 0.07 9.19 -14.86
N PHE A 68 -0.77 8.17 -14.87
CA PHE A 68 -0.73 7.09 -13.88
C PHE A 68 -0.10 5.82 -14.45
N THR A 69 0.73 5.16 -13.65
CA THR A 69 1.23 3.80 -13.92
C THR A 69 0.13 2.77 -13.67
N GLU A 70 -0.63 2.96 -12.62
CA GLU A 70 -1.86 2.23 -12.29
C GLU A 70 -2.87 3.19 -11.69
N SER A 71 -4.15 2.89 -11.82
CA SER A 71 -5.21 3.57 -11.08
C SER A 71 -6.36 2.62 -10.79
N VAL A 72 -6.97 2.80 -9.62
CA VAL A 72 -8.10 2.00 -9.15
C VAL A 72 -9.18 2.91 -8.55
N LYS A 73 -10.42 2.42 -8.62
CA LYS A 73 -11.54 3.02 -7.90
C LYS A 73 -11.88 2.15 -6.70
N ILE A 74 -11.94 2.76 -5.52
CA ILE A 74 -12.35 2.11 -4.27
C ILE A 74 -13.52 2.91 -3.73
N ASP A 75 -14.69 2.28 -3.67
CA ASP A 75 -15.95 2.94 -3.35
C ASP A 75 -16.23 4.12 -4.31
N GLN A 76 -16.31 5.33 -3.77
CA GLN A 76 -16.56 6.54 -4.56
C GLN A 76 -15.29 7.32 -4.94
N TYR A 77 -14.12 6.88 -4.47
CA TYR A 77 -12.87 7.59 -4.65
C TYR A 77 -11.88 6.83 -5.54
N ARG A 78 -10.97 7.58 -6.14
CA ARG A 78 -9.95 7.03 -7.03
C ARG A 78 -8.57 7.19 -6.41
N TYR A 79 -7.70 6.25 -6.77
CA TYR A 79 -6.32 6.21 -6.32
C TYR A 79 -5.43 5.87 -7.51
N GLY A 80 -4.23 6.44 -7.59
CA GLY A 80 -3.33 6.12 -8.69
C GLY A 80 -1.88 6.46 -8.39
N ILE A 81 -0.96 5.62 -8.84
CA ILE A 81 0.48 5.87 -8.75
C ILE A 81 0.92 6.75 -9.92
N GLY A 82 1.42 7.94 -9.61
CA GLY A 82 1.93 8.87 -10.61
C GLY A 82 3.16 8.31 -11.32
N LYS A 83 3.05 8.15 -12.66
CA LYS A 83 4.08 7.53 -13.50
C LYS A 83 5.44 8.24 -13.37
N ARG A 84 5.45 9.56 -13.45
CA ARG A 84 6.69 10.35 -13.39
C ARG A 84 7.52 10.06 -12.14
N TYR A 85 6.89 9.97 -10.96
CA TYR A 85 7.62 9.78 -9.71
C TYR A 85 8.21 8.38 -9.61
N LEU A 86 7.45 7.39 -10.05
CA LEU A 86 7.90 6.01 -10.07
C LEU A 86 9.05 5.84 -11.06
N ASP A 87 8.90 6.35 -12.28
CA ASP A 87 9.91 6.25 -13.33
C ASP A 87 11.23 6.94 -12.91
N MET A 88 11.16 8.14 -12.31
CA MET A 88 12.36 8.85 -11.83
C MET A 88 13.13 8.04 -10.79
N ALA A 89 12.44 7.43 -9.81
CA ALA A 89 13.10 6.63 -8.79
C ALA A 89 13.76 5.38 -9.39
N LEU A 90 13.05 4.67 -10.26
CA LEU A 90 13.57 3.45 -10.89
C LEU A 90 14.72 3.72 -11.87
N GLN A 91 14.68 4.81 -12.63
CA GLN A 91 15.76 5.24 -13.52
C GLN A 91 17.03 5.63 -12.74
N ALA A 92 16.86 6.19 -11.53
CA ALA A 92 17.97 6.48 -10.62
C ALA A 92 18.54 5.20 -9.95
N GLY A 93 17.99 4.02 -10.24
CA GLY A 93 18.41 2.75 -9.64
C GLY A 93 17.89 2.53 -8.22
N ASN A 94 16.95 3.33 -7.75
CA ASN A 94 16.41 3.26 -6.40
C ASN A 94 15.22 2.30 -6.33
N SER A 95 15.29 1.35 -5.38
CA SER A 95 14.12 0.58 -5.00
C SER A 95 13.10 1.47 -4.25
N VAL A 96 11.83 1.17 -4.41
CA VAL A 96 10.73 1.96 -3.82
C VAL A 96 9.72 1.05 -3.12
N TYR A 97 8.85 1.64 -2.31
CA TYR A 97 7.69 0.91 -1.83
C TYR A 97 6.38 1.64 -2.11
N LEU A 98 5.36 0.83 -2.34
CA LEU A 98 3.99 1.22 -2.66
C LEU A 98 3.04 0.62 -1.64
N ILE A 99 1.93 1.29 -1.36
CA ILE A 99 0.86 0.76 -0.50
C ILE A 99 -0.40 0.70 -1.37
N LEU A 100 -0.77 -0.51 -1.79
CA LEU A 100 -1.80 -0.74 -2.79
C LEU A 100 -2.85 -1.75 -2.29
N ASN A 101 -4.04 -1.68 -2.88
CA ASN A 101 -5.00 -2.77 -2.80
C ASN A 101 -4.64 -3.90 -3.78
N ARG A 102 -5.47 -4.96 -3.83
CA ARG A 102 -5.28 -6.10 -4.72
C ARG A 102 -5.13 -5.68 -6.19
N ASP A 103 -6.07 -4.89 -6.71
CA ASP A 103 -6.12 -4.56 -8.14
C ASP A 103 -4.91 -3.72 -8.58
N GLY A 104 -4.52 -2.73 -7.76
CA GLY A 104 -3.30 -1.95 -7.99
C GLY A 104 -2.04 -2.82 -7.92
N SER A 105 -1.98 -3.74 -6.95
CA SER A 105 -0.87 -4.69 -6.83
C SER A 105 -0.74 -5.58 -8.06
N ASP A 106 -1.85 -6.14 -8.54
CA ASP A 106 -1.86 -7.00 -9.73
C ASP A 106 -1.42 -6.24 -10.99
N THR A 107 -1.84 -4.99 -11.12
CA THR A 107 -1.42 -4.12 -12.24
C THR A 107 0.09 -3.87 -12.22
N ILE A 108 0.65 -3.52 -11.06
CA ILE A 108 2.09 -3.29 -10.91
C ILE A 108 2.87 -4.59 -11.17
N CYS A 109 2.40 -5.74 -10.67
CA CYS A 109 3.04 -7.03 -10.92
C CYS A 109 3.05 -7.41 -12.41
N LYS A 110 1.98 -7.13 -13.16
CA LYS A 110 1.94 -7.35 -14.61
C LYS A 110 2.96 -6.49 -15.36
N LEU A 111 3.19 -5.24 -14.91
CA LEU A 111 4.10 -4.30 -15.55
C LEU A 111 5.58 -4.57 -15.24
N TYR A 112 5.89 -4.98 -14.01
CA TYR A 112 7.26 -5.05 -13.51
C TYR A 112 7.77 -6.48 -13.25
N GLY A 113 6.89 -7.49 -13.34
CA GLY A 113 7.25 -8.91 -13.20
C GLY A 113 7.98 -9.19 -11.88
N ASP A 114 9.08 -9.92 -11.95
CA ASP A 114 9.87 -10.38 -10.79
C ASP A 114 10.48 -9.25 -9.93
N ARG A 115 10.39 -8.01 -10.39
CA ARG A 115 10.82 -6.84 -9.61
C ARG A 115 9.75 -6.32 -8.66
N ALA A 116 8.50 -6.73 -8.81
CA ALA A 116 7.39 -6.34 -7.97
C ALA A 116 7.15 -7.42 -6.92
N ILE A 117 7.47 -7.12 -5.67
CA ILE A 117 7.41 -8.06 -4.53
C ILE A 117 6.26 -7.66 -3.62
N ARG A 118 5.25 -8.52 -3.51
CA ARG A 118 4.08 -8.27 -2.66
C ARG A 118 4.32 -8.80 -1.25
N ILE A 119 4.14 -7.91 -0.27
CA ILE A 119 4.17 -8.24 1.15
C ILE A 119 2.76 -8.03 1.68
N PHE A 120 2.08 -9.13 1.97
CA PHE A 120 0.71 -9.13 2.44
C PHE A 120 0.66 -9.09 3.96
N LEU A 121 0.00 -8.06 4.52
CA LEU A 121 -0.22 -7.93 5.96
C LEU A 121 -1.68 -8.20 6.30
N TYR A 122 -1.89 -8.98 7.35
CA TYR A 122 -3.22 -9.25 7.88
C TYR A 122 -3.20 -9.34 9.41
N VAL A 123 -4.35 -9.29 10.01
CA VAL A 123 -4.67 -9.77 11.35
C VAL A 123 -6.02 -10.45 11.28
N ASP A 124 -6.38 -11.28 12.25
CA ASP A 124 -7.70 -11.91 12.27
C ASP A 124 -8.84 -10.92 12.44
N LYS A 125 -10.08 -11.36 12.16
CA LYS A 125 -11.28 -10.51 12.20
C LYS A 125 -11.51 -9.86 13.56
N ASN A 126 -11.27 -10.60 14.65
CA ASN A 126 -11.49 -10.09 16.01
C ASN A 126 -10.51 -8.95 16.30
N THR A 127 -9.24 -9.15 15.96
CA THR A 127 -8.20 -8.11 16.10
C THR A 127 -8.52 -6.87 15.27
N VAL A 128 -9.08 -7.02 14.05
CA VAL A 128 -9.54 -5.87 13.25
C VAL A 128 -10.62 -5.10 14.00
N SER A 129 -11.65 -5.81 14.51
CA SER A 129 -12.76 -5.20 15.26
C SER A 129 -12.26 -4.45 16.48
N GLU A 130 -11.49 -5.10 17.35
CA GLU A 130 -10.91 -4.51 18.56
C GLU A 130 -10.07 -3.26 18.26
N ARG A 131 -9.23 -3.28 17.24
CA ARG A 131 -8.40 -2.13 16.85
C ARG A 131 -9.21 -0.96 16.33
N LEU A 132 -10.28 -1.21 15.59
CA LEU A 132 -11.14 -0.16 15.07
C LEU A 132 -12.05 0.41 16.17
N GLU A 133 -12.60 -0.43 17.03
CA GLU A 133 -13.38 -0.04 18.21
C GLU A 133 -12.56 0.83 19.16
N SER A 134 -11.32 0.45 19.46
CA SER A 134 -10.42 1.23 20.32
C SER A 134 -10.08 2.61 19.76
N LYS A 135 -10.24 2.81 18.46
CA LYS A 135 -10.08 4.11 17.77
C LYS A 135 -11.37 4.91 17.68
N GLY A 136 -12.47 4.40 18.24
CA GLY A 136 -13.79 5.04 18.15
C GLY A 136 -14.40 4.98 16.74
N THR A 137 -14.03 4.01 15.92
CA THR A 137 -14.59 3.84 14.59
C THR A 137 -16.06 3.43 14.67
N PRO A 138 -16.98 4.08 13.94
CA PRO A 138 -18.39 3.71 13.93
C PRO A 138 -18.62 2.26 13.51
N TYR A 139 -19.59 1.60 14.13
CA TYR A 139 -19.90 0.18 13.91
C TYR A 139 -20.15 -0.17 12.43
N GLU A 140 -20.84 0.69 11.70
CA GLU A 140 -21.15 0.49 10.28
C GLU A 140 -19.89 0.42 9.42
N ILE A 141 -18.85 1.16 9.79
CA ILE A 141 -17.55 1.13 9.11
C ILE A 141 -16.80 -0.16 9.47
N ILE A 142 -16.85 -0.56 10.75
CA ILE A 142 -16.24 -1.83 11.20
C ILE A 142 -16.88 -3.00 10.47
N ASP A 143 -18.21 -3.06 10.43
CA ASP A 143 -18.97 -4.11 9.74
C ASP A 143 -18.64 -4.15 8.24
N SER A 144 -18.50 -3.00 7.59
CA SER A 144 -18.06 -2.91 6.19
C SER A 144 -16.69 -3.56 5.98
N TYR A 145 -15.71 -3.30 6.85
CA TYR A 145 -14.39 -3.92 6.77
C TYR A 145 -14.44 -5.44 6.98
N LEU A 146 -15.25 -5.89 7.93
CA LEU A 146 -15.38 -7.32 8.24
C LEU A 146 -16.10 -8.11 7.15
N ARG A 147 -17.02 -7.48 6.42
CA ARG A 147 -17.69 -8.12 5.27
C ARG A 147 -16.73 -8.44 4.14
N HIS A 148 -15.78 -7.58 3.84
CA HIS A 148 -14.79 -7.77 2.77
C HIS A 148 -13.60 -8.64 3.19
N TYR A 149 -13.39 -8.84 4.48
CA TYR A 149 -12.23 -9.54 5.02
C TYR A 149 -11.98 -10.91 4.39
N SER A 150 -13.02 -11.72 4.24
CA SER A 150 -12.88 -13.10 3.74
C SER A 150 -12.40 -13.14 2.28
N GLU A 151 -12.79 -12.17 1.47
CA GLU A 151 -12.32 -11.99 0.10
C GLU A 151 -10.89 -11.44 0.09
N GLU A 152 -10.62 -10.37 0.83
CA GLU A 152 -9.32 -9.74 0.92
C GLU A 152 -8.24 -10.72 1.38
N VAL A 153 -8.49 -11.52 2.42
CA VAL A 153 -7.51 -12.44 3.00
C VAL A 153 -7.11 -13.56 2.05
N THR A 154 -7.96 -13.93 1.09
CA THR A 154 -7.63 -14.96 0.09
C THR A 154 -6.49 -14.53 -0.83
N TYR A 155 -6.33 -13.24 -1.05
CA TYR A 155 -5.28 -12.69 -1.91
C TYR A 155 -3.85 -12.99 -1.41
N ARG A 156 -3.69 -13.30 -0.12
CA ARG A 156 -2.40 -13.72 0.46
C ARG A 156 -1.74 -14.87 -0.30
N LYS A 157 -2.54 -15.74 -0.94
CA LYS A 157 -2.05 -16.89 -1.72
C LYS A 157 -1.30 -16.48 -3.00
N ALA A 158 -1.54 -15.26 -3.48
CA ALA A 158 -0.88 -14.72 -4.66
C ALA A 158 0.37 -13.88 -4.32
N CYS A 159 0.61 -13.62 -3.03
CA CYS A 159 1.69 -12.74 -2.58
C CYS A 159 2.95 -13.54 -2.22
N GLU A 160 4.11 -12.94 -2.48
CA GLU A 160 5.43 -13.55 -2.25
C GLU A 160 5.70 -13.72 -0.75
N HIS A 161 5.23 -12.78 0.08
CA HIS A 161 5.39 -12.80 1.53
C HIS A 161 4.08 -12.49 2.24
N VAL A 162 3.86 -13.16 3.38
CA VAL A 162 2.66 -12.99 4.21
C VAL A 162 3.09 -12.79 5.65
N ILE A 163 2.61 -11.72 6.30
CA ILE A 163 2.93 -11.38 7.68
C ILE A 163 1.65 -11.13 8.47
N GLU A 164 1.52 -11.80 9.61
CA GLU A 164 0.50 -11.48 10.59
C GLU A 164 0.97 -10.30 11.48
N ASN A 165 0.30 -9.17 11.37
CA ASN A 165 0.71 -7.92 12.03
C ASN A 165 0.17 -7.78 13.47
N LEU A 166 0.58 -8.67 14.35
CA LEU A 166 0.20 -8.64 15.78
C LEU A 166 1.03 -7.62 16.57
N SER A 167 2.32 -7.50 16.27
CA SER A 167 3.24 -6.57 16.91
C SER A 167 3.94 -5.72 15.87
N LEU A 168 3.81 -4.41 15.97
CA LEU A 168 4.40 -3.45 15.03
C LEU A 168 5.91 -3.60 14.94
N GLU A 169 6.60 -3.81 16.07
CA GLU A 169 8.05 -3.98 16.14
C GLU A 169 8.51 -5.24 15.42
N ARG A 170 7.88 -6.38 15.72
CA ARG A 170 8.20 -7.67 15.08
C ARG A 170 7.89 -7.63 13.60
N THR A 171 6.75 -7.06 13.23
CA THR A 171 6.36 -6.90 11.81
C THR A 171 7.37 -6.03 11.06
N ALA A 172 7.82 -4.92 11.64
CA ALA A 172 8.83 -4.07 11.03
C ALA A 172 10.18 -4.80 10.85
N GLN A 173 10.59 -5.62 11.81
CA GLN A 173 11.80 -6.46 11.69
C GLN A 173 11.67 -7.52 10.59
N GLN A 174 10.52 -8.19 10.50
CA GLN A 174 10.25 -9.16 9.44
C GLN A 174 10.27 -8.51 8.05
N ILE A 175 9.63 -7.34 7.91
CA ILE A 175 9.65 -6.58 6.65
C ILE A 175 11.09 -6.23 6.26
N ARG A 176 11.90 -5.73 7.17
CA ARG A 176 13.32 -5.42 6.90
C ARG A 176 14.10 -6.66 6.45
N ALA A 177 13.96 -7.78 7.15
CA ALA A 177 14.64 -9.02 6.79
C ALA A 177 14.24 -9.52 5.38
N ILE A 178 12.97 -9.42 5.01
CA ILE A 178 12.49 -9.73 3.65
C ILE A 178 13.19 -8.81 2.64
N ILE A 179 13.11 -7.51 2.82
CA ILE A 179 13.66 -6.53 1.88
C ILE A 179 15.17 -6.69 1.73
N ASP A 180 15.90 -6.87 2.81
CA ASP A 180 17.34 -7.10 2.80
C ASP A 180 17.75 -8.36 2.01
N SER A 181 16.87 -9.36 1.95
CA SER A 181 17.12 -10.56 1.16
C SER A 181 17.12 -10.34 -0.36
N TYR A 182 16.43 -9.30 -0.83
CA TYR A 182 16.36 -8.91 -2.24
C TYR A 182 17.44 -7.89 -2.64
N LEU A 183 17.98 -7.14 -1.68
CA LEU A 183 18.94 -6.05 -1.94
C LEU A 183 20.41 -6.45 -1.78
N LYS A 184 20.68 -7.71 -1.45
CA LYS A 184 22.03 -8.27 -1.30
C LYS A 184 22.76 -8.46 -2.62
#